data_803356e72ec13e1ba6b58ce1a1bcfaf1
#
_entry.id   803356e72ec13e1ba6b58ce1a1bcfaf1
#
_cell.length_a   1.000
_cell.length_b   1.000
_cell.length_c   1.000
_cell.angle_alpha   90.00
_cell.angle_beta   90.00
_cell.angle_gamma   90.00
#
_symmetry.space_group_name_H-M   'P 1'
#
loop_
_entity.id
_entity.type
_entity.pdbx_description
1 polymer ?
#
loop_
_entity_poly.entity_id
_entity_poly.type
_entity_poly.pdbx_seq_one_letter_code
_entity_poly.pdbx_strand_id
1 'polypeptide(L)'
;ANSCRGFSGQDPKVAFLSFSTHGSASTKSTEKVAKAAERLKKIAPNLISDGELQMDAAIMPEVAKMKAPNSPLKGEANVLIFPDINAGNISYKIFERFSNVKLYGPVCQGLEKAITDLSRACSAERVFDTIALTVVQAQALEKGDIN
;
A
#
# COMPACT_ATOMS: atom_id res chain seq x y z
N ALA A 1 5.93 -0.08 4.70
CA ALA A 1 7.04 0.85 4.50
C ALA A 1 8.34 0.10 4.20
N ASN A 2 8.82 -0.76 5.12
CA ASN A 2 10.06 -1.52 4.92
C ASN A 2 10.03 -2.37 3.65
N SER A 3 8.93 -3.08 3.41
CA SER A 3 8.77 -3.87 2.18
C SER A 3 8.84 -3.03 0.89
N CYS A 4 8.34 -1.79 0.91
CA CYS A 4 8.46 -0.88 -0.22
C CYS A 4 9.95 -0.59 -0.52
N ARG A 5 10.74 -0.27 0.51
CA ARG A 5 12.20 -0.10 0.35
C ARG A 5 12.88 -1.38 -0.14
N GLY A 6 12.59 -2.52 0.50
CA GLY A 6 13.22 -3.79 0.17
C GLY A 6 12.94 -4.28 -1.25
N PHE A 7 11.73 -4.04 -1.78
CA PHE A 7 11.37 -4.49 -3.12
C PHE A 7 11.67 -3.48 -4.23
N SER A 8 11.50 -2.18 -3.98
CA SER A 8 11.58 -1.15 -5.02
C SER A 8 12.76 -0.19 -4.86
N GLY A 9 13.45 -0.20 -3.72
CA GLY A 9 14.48 0.77 -3.39
C GLY A 9 13.96 2.20 -3.17
N GLN A 10 12.65 2.42 -3.21
CA GLN A 10 12.03 3.73 -3.08
C GLN A 10 11.71 4.07 -1.63
N ASP A 11 11.80 5.35 -1.28
CA ASP A 11 11.31 5.83 0.00
C ASP A 11 9.79 5.74 0.07
N PRO A 12 9.22 5.11 1.11
CA PRO A 12 7.79 4.93 1.23
C PRO A 12 7.07 6.23 1.57
N LYS A 13 6.02 6.52 0.79
CA LYS A 13 5.03 7.57 1.02
C LYS A 13 3.68 6.89 1.24
N VAL A 14 3.23 6.80 2.49
CA VAL A 14 2.12 5.92 2.91
C VAL A 14 0.81 6.67 2.98
N ALA A 15 -0.18 6.28 2.19
CA ALA A 15 -1.54 6.80 2.25
C ALA A 15 -2.50 5.77 2.86
N PHE A 16 -3.27 6.18 3.86
CA PHE A 16 -4.38 5.40 4.39
C PHE A 16 -5.67 5.77 3.64
N LEU A 17 -6.21 4.82 2.90
CA LEU A 17 -7.29 5.04 1.95
C LEU A 17 -8.68 4.94 2.58
N SER A 18 -9.55 5.82 2.13
CA SER A 18 -10.96 5.85 2.48
C SER A 18 -11.78 6.46 1.33
N PHE A 19 -13.09 6.43 1.42
CA PHE A 19 -13.95 7.24 0.56
C PHE A 19 -14.03 8.72 1.01
N SER A 20 -13.43 9.06 2.14
CA SER A 20 -13.33 10.39 2.73
C SER A 20 -11.90 10.93 2.62
N THR A 21 -11.75 12.24 2.56
CA THR A 21 -10.48 12.96 2.66
C THR A 21 -10.56 13.97 3.80
N HIS A 22 -9.73 13.79 4.83
CA HIS A 22 -9.60 14.70 5.98
C HIS A 22 -10.96 15.11 6.60
N GLY A 23 -11.83 14.14 6.88
CA GLY A 23 -13.11 14.36 7.54
C GLY A 23 -14.22 14.84 6.61
N SER A 24 -14.08 14.74 5.27
CA SER A 24 -15.17 15.07 4.34
C SER A 24 -16.42 14.21 4.54
N ALA A 25 -16.28 13.04 5.18
CA ALA A 25 -17.36 12.20 5.68
C ALA A 25 -16.99 11.58 7.02
N SER A 26 -17.99 11.36 7.89
CA SER A 26 -17.79 10.75 9.21
C SER A 26 -18.61 9.47 9.34
N THR A 27 -17.90 8.35 9.47
CA THR A 27 -18.47 7.01 9.70
C THR A 27 -17.48 6.19 10.54
N LYS A 28 -17.93 5.07 11.10
CA LYS A 28 -17.03 4.14 11.81
C LYS A 28 -15.85 3.68 10.95
N SER A 29 -16.04 3.55 9.64
CA SER A 29 -15.00 3.14 8.71
C SER A 29 -13.97 4.24 8.51
N THR A 30 -14.38 5.49 8.29
CA THR A 30 -13.47 6.63 8.13
C THR A 30 -12.70 6.92 9.40
N GLU A 31 -13.36 6.86 10.57
CA GLU A 31 -12.71 7.02 11.87
C GLU A 31 -11.64 5.95 12.14
N LYS A 32 -11.89 4.69 11.76
CA LYS A 32 -10.89 3.61 11.87
C LYS A 32 -9.64 3.95 11.10
N VAL A 33 -9.79 4.42 9.86
CA VAL A 33 -8.67 4.76 8.98
C VAL A 33 -7.91 5.98 9.49
N ALA A 34 -8.62 7.04 9.90
CA ALA A 34 -8.01 8.24 10.48
C ALA A 34 -7.19 7.90 11.74
N LYS A 35 -7.74 7.11 12.66
CA LYS A 35 -7.05 6.64 13.87
C LYS A 35 -5.80 5.80 13.53
N ALA A 36 -5.86 4.99 12.47
CA ALA A 36 -4.70 4.21 12.02
C ALA A 36 -3.58 5.13 11.50
N ALA A 37 -3.92 6.15 10.71
CA ALA A 37 -2.95 7.14 10.23
C ALA A 37 -2.32 7.93 11.38
N GLU A 38 -3.12 8.40 12.34
CA GLU A 38 -2.62 9.08 13.57
C GLU A 38 -1.69 8.19 14.38
N ARG A 39 -2.04 6.90 14.52
CA ARG A 39 -1.19 5.95 15.24
C ARG A 39 0.16 5.77 14.54
N LEU A 40 0.16 5.66 13.21
CA LEU A 40 1.41 5.55 12.45
C LEU A 40 2.29 6.79 12.66
N LYS A 41 1.74 8.00 12.61
CA LYS A 41 2.47 9.24 12.86
C LYS A 41 3.15 9.24 14.25
N LYS A 42 2.53 8.61 15.25
CA LYS A 42 3.11 8.51 16.61
C LYS A 42 4.25 7.49 16.71
N ILE A 43 4.11 6.33 16.07
CA ILE A 43 5.11 5.25 16.17
C ILE A 43 6.25 5.38 15.16
N ALA A 44 6.04 6.11 14.06
CA ALA A 44 7.02 6.33 13.01
C ALA A 44 6.96 7.79 12.51
N PRO A 45 7.34 8.78 13.33
CA PRO A 45 7.17 10.22 13.02
C PRO A 45 7.96 10.68 11.79
N ASN A 46 9.04 9.99 11.43
CA ASN A 46 9.87 10.30 10.28
C ASN A 46 9.36 9.69 8.96
N LEU A 47 8.32 8.85 9.02
CA LEU A 47 7.73 8.25 7.83
C LEU A 47 6.72 9.20 7.21
N ILE A 48 6.90 9.55 5.94
CA ILE A 48 5.94 10.37 5.21
C ILE A 48 4.63 9.58 5.07
N SER A 49 3.60 10.00 5.78
CA SER A 49 2.31 9.32 5.79
C SER A 49 1.16 10.28 6.02
N ASP A 50 -0.01 9.94 5.48
CA ASP A 50 -1.23 10.69 5.70
C ASP A 50 -2.49 9.84 5.52
N GLY A 51 -3.64 10.34 5.97
CA GLY A 51 -4.97 9.72 5.88
C GLY A 51 -5.89 10.25 6.98
N GLU A 52 -7.20 10.03 6.82
CA GLU A 52 -7.76 9.26 5.69
C GLU A 52 -7.78 10.11 4.40
N LEU A 53 -7.52 9.46 3.28
CA LEU A 53 -7.51 10.08 1.95
C LEU A 53 -8.29 9.25 0.93
N GLN A 54 -8.99 9.92 0.01
CA GLN A 54 -9.47 9.27 -1.20
C GLN A 54 -8.29 8.89 -2.10
N MET A 55 -8.47 7.86 -2.92
CA MET A 55 -7.43 7.32 -3.80
C MET A 55 -6.84 8.39 -4.72
N ASP A 56 -7.69 9.20 -5.37
CA ASP A 56 -7.27 10.27 -6.27
C ASP A 56 -6.45 11.35 -5.54
N ALA A 57 -6.86 11.73 -4.33
CA ALA A 57 -6.10 12.69 -3.51
C ALA A 57 -4.76 12.12 -3.03
N ALA A 58 -4.64 10.80 -2.91
CA ALA A 58 -3.40 10.16 -2.50
C ALA A 58 -2.34 10.10 -3.62
N ILE A 59 -2.75 9.95 -4.90
CA ILE A 59 -1.83 9.65 -6.00
C ILE A 59 -1.81 10.68 -7.15
N MET A 60 -2.67 11.70 -7.10
CA MET A 60 -2.76 12.74 -8.14
C MET A 60 -2.45 14.12 -7.54
N PRO A 61 -1.33 14.76 -7.91
CA PRO A 61 -0.93 16.04 -7.32
C PRO A 61 -1.95 17.18 -7.50
N GLU A 62 -2.64 17.24 -8.63
CA GLU A 62 -3.67 18.23 -8.89
C GLU A 62 -4.90 18.06 -7.98
N VAL A 63 -5.28 16.81 -7.68
CA VAL A 63 -6.39 16.50 -6.77
C VAL A 63 -5.97 16.74 -5.31
N ALA A 64 -4.74 16.36 -4.96
CA ALA A 64 -4.18 16.62 -3.64
C ALA A 64 -4.18 18.12 -3.30
N LYS A 65 -3.81 18.98 -4.24
CA LYS A 65 -3.85 20.46 -4.06
C LYS A 65 -5.23 20.98 -3.70
N MET A 66 -6.28 20.36 -4.24
CA MET A 66 -7.67 20.78 -3.97
C MET A 66 -8.23 20.17 -2.69
N LYS A 67 -8.06 18.86 -2.52
CA LYS A 67 -8.73 18.09 -1.45
C LYS A 67 -7.90 17.99 -0.16
N ALA A 68 -6.58 18.00 -0.27
CA ALA A 68 -5.64 17.81 0.85
C ALA A 68 -4.39 18.69 0.72
N PRO A 69 -4.53 20.04 0.62
CA PRO A 69 -3.41 20.94 0.33
C PRO A 69 -2.26 20.86 1.34
N ASN A 70 -2.54 20.48 2.57
CA ASN A 70 -1.56 20.35 3.65
C ASN A 70 -0.99 18.93 3.79
N SER A 71 -1.39 17.99 2.93
CA SER A 71 -0.88 16.62 2.98
C SER A 71 0.63 16.57 2.63
N PRO A 72 1.46 15.93 3.46
CA PRO A 72 2.87 15.75 3.17
C PRO A 72 3.12 14.83 1.96
N LEU A 73 2.11 14.07 1.55
CA LEU A 73 2.17 13.16 0.39
C LEU A 73 2.12 13.90 -0.94
N LYS A 74 1.48 15.06 -1.00
CA LYS A 74 1.35 15.90 -2.21
C LYS A 74 0.79 15.17 -3.44
N GLY A 75 0.02 14.10 -3.23
CA GLY A 75 -0.51 13.27 -4.32
C GLY A 75 0.51 12.32 -4.94
N GLU A 76 1.55 11.96 -4.21
CA GLU A 76 2.63 11.08 -4.69
C GLU A 76 2.80 9.83 -3.82
N ALA A 77 1.72 9.33 -3.24
CA ALA A 77 1.76 8.11 -2.44
C ALA A 77 2.19 6.91 -3.31
N ASN A 78 3.09 6.08 -2.77
CA ASN A 78 3.54 4.83 -3.38
C ASN A 78 3.26 3.60 -2.51
N VAL A 79 2.71 3.79 -1.31
CA VAL A 79 2.20 2.73 -0.43
C VAL A 79 0.77 3.05 -0.05
N LEU A 80 -0.16 2.19 -0.44
CA LEU A 80 -1.60 2.41 -0.27
C LEU A 80 -2.17 1.40 0.72
N ILE A 81 -2.70 1.88 1.84
CA ILE A 81 -3.30 1.05 2.89
C ILE A 81 -4.81 1.11 2.74
N PHE A 82 -5.39 0.01 2.32
CA PHE A 82 -6.84 -0.13 2.17
C PHE A 82 -7.55 -0.28 3.52
N PRO A 83 -8.80 0.17 3.64
CA PRO A 83 -9.54 0.15 4.90
C PRO A 83 -9.85 -1.27 5.40
N ASP A 84 -9.99 -2.22 4.50
CA ASP A 84 -10.26 -3.63 4.77
C ASP A 84 -9.91 -4.53 3.58
N ILE A 85 -10.01 -5.83 3.79
CA ILE A 85 -9.67 -6.84 2.77
C ILE A 85 -10.63 -6.82 1.56
N ASN A 86 -11.88 -6.43 1.72
CA ASN A 86 -12.83 -6.36 0.61
C ASN A 86 -12.41 -5.25 -0.36
N ALA A 87 -12.17 -4.04 0.16
CA ALA A 87 -11.71 -2.92 -0.64
C ALA A 87 -10.37 -3.25 -1.34
N GLY A 88 -9.41 -3.85 -0.62
CA GLY A 88 -8.12 -4.23 -1.19
C GLY A 88 -8.25 -5.31 -2.27
N ASN A 89 -8.98 -6.38 -2.01
CA ASN A 89 -9.12 -7.48 -2.95
C ASN A 89 -9.89 -7.10 -4.21
N ILE A 90 -11.00 -6.35 -4.06
CA ILE A 90 -11.79 -5.87 -5.21
C ILE A 90 -10.92 -4.95 -6.08
N SER A 91 -10.22 -3.99 -5.47
CA SER A 91 -9.33 -3.07 -6.20
C SER A 91 -8.22 -3.83 -6.95
N TYR A 92 -7.57 -4.80 -6.27
CA TYR A 92 -6.57 -5.65 -6.90
C TYR A 92 -7.13 -6.36 -8.13
N LYS A 93 -8.34 -6.94 -8.04
CA LYS A 93 -8.99 -7.63 -9.17
C LYS A 93 -9.40 -6.69 -10.30
N ILE A 94 -9.81 -5.47 -9.99
CA ILE A 94 -10.09 -4.44 -10.99
C ILE A 94 -8.80 -4.09 -11.75
N PHE A 95 -7.72 -3.76 -11.04
CA PHE A 95 -6.42 -3.48 -11.67
C PHE A 95 -5.91 -4.65 -12.50
N GLU A 96 -6.04 -5.88 -12.00
CA GLU A 96 -5.62 -7.08 -12.72
C GLU A 96 -6.33 -7.28 -14.07
N ARG A 97 -7.59 -6.87 -14.17
CA ARG A 97 -8.43 -7.13 -15.35
C ARG A 97 -8.58 -5.94 -16.29
N PHE A 98 -8.49 -4.73 -15.78
CA PHE A 98 -8.77 -3.53 -16.57
C PHE A 98 -7.52 -2.68 -16.87
N SER A 99 -6.36 -3.03 -16.35
CA SER A 99 -5.13 -2.33 -16.66
C SER A 99 -4.09 -3.25 -17.32
N ASN A 100 -3.11 -2.64 -17.99
CA ASN A 100 -1.97 -3.35 -18.58
C ASN A 100 -0.78 -3.46 -17.62
N VAL A 101 -0.99 -3.23 -16.30
CA VAL A 101 0.08 -3.33 -15.31
C VAL A 101 0.31 -4.77 -14.88
N LYS A 102 1.56 -5.14 -14.70
CA LYS A 102 1.90 -6.41 -14.05
C LYS A 102 1.68 -6.30 -12.55
N LEU A 103 0.89 -7.21 -11.99
CA LEU A 103 0.62 -7.28 -10.56
C LEU A 103 1.33 -8.51 -9.98
N TYR A 104 2.05 -8.29 -8.89
CA TYR A 104 2.78 -9.33 -8.17
C TYR A 104 2.15 -9.54 -6.79
N GLY A 105 2.10 -10.79 -6.36
CA GLY A 105 1.56 -11.15 -5.05
C GLY A 105 0.29 -12.02 -5.16
N PRO A 106 -0.35 -12.30 -4.01
CA PRO A 106 -0.11 -11.68 -2.69
C PRO A 106 1.22 -12.09 -2.06
N VAL A 107 1.88 -11.14 -1.40
CA VAL A 107 3.11 -11.33 -0.63
C VAL A 107 2.76 -11.27 0.85
N CYS A 108 3.02 -12.35 1.60
CA CYS A 108 2.82 -12.35 3.04
C CYS A 108 3.90 -11.52 3.74
N GLN A 109 3.49 -10.70 4.70
CA GLN A 109 4.38 -9.84 5.48
C GLN A 109 4.26 -10.14 6.98
N GLY A 110 5.29 -9.82 7.76
CA GLY A 110 5.31 -10.06 9.20
C GLY A 110 5.55 -11.52 9.59
N LEU A 111 6.04 -12.34 8.67
CA LEU A 111 6.44 -13.72 8.91
C LEU A 111 7.96 -13.80 9.04
N GLU A 112 8.45 -14.76 9.80
CA GLU A 112 9.89 -15.01 9.99
C GLU A 112 10.60 -15.42 8.70
N LYS A 113 9.85 -16.05 7.77
CA LYS A 113 10.37 -16.49 6.47
C LYS A 113 9.49 -15.97 5.33
N ALA A 114 10.07 -15.78 4.16
CA ALA A 114 9.37 -15.35 2.97
C ALA A 114 8.38 -16.43 2.50
N ILE A 115 7.12 -16.05 2.40
CA ILE A 115 6.04 -16.88 1.87
C ILE A 115 5.17 -16.01 0.98
N THR A 116 4.88 -16.51 -0.22
CA THR A 116 3.93 -15.91 -1.15
C THR A 116 2.89 -16.93 -1.57
N ASP A 117 1.69 -16.45 -1.86
CA ASP A 117 0.61 -17.28 -2.39
C ASP A 117 0.36 -16.94 -3.86
N LEU A 118 -0.32 -17.81 -4.56
CA LEU A 118 -0.68 -17.64 -5.96
C LEU A 118 -2.15 -17.94 -6.21
N SER A 119 -2.77 -17.15 -7.08
CA SER A 119 -4.10 -17.44 -7.55
C SER A 119 -4.10 -18.77 -8.35
N ARG A 120 -5.12 -19.59 -8.20
CA ARG A 120 -5.33 -20.82 -8.99
C ARG A 120 -5.39 -20.57 -10.50
N ALA A 121 -5.66 -19.34 -10.92
CA ALA A 121 -5.73 -18.92 -12.32
C ALA A 121 -4.48 -18.14 -12.78
N CYS A 122 -3.32 -18.34 -12.14
CA CYS A 122 -2.08 -17.67 -12.53
C CYS A 122 -1.43 -18.36 -13.76
N SER A 123 -0.71 -17.56 -14.56
CA SER A 123 0.11 -18.06 -15.65
C SER A 123 1.47 -18.56 -15.16
N ALA A 124 2.17 -19.37 -15.99
CA ALA A 124 3.54 -19.81 -15.70
C ALA A 124 4.51 -18.61 -15.52
N GLU A 125 4.36 -17.55 -16.33
CA GLU A 125 5.13 -16.31 -16.18
C GLU A 125 4.93 -15.71 -14.78
N ARG A 126 3.69 -15.67 -14.30
CA ARG A 126 3.39 -15.14 -12.97
C ARG A 126 3.98 -15.99 -11.85
N VAL A 127 4.02 -17.31 -12.02
CA VAL A 127 4.71 -18.21 -11.07
C VAL A 127 6.19 -17.85 -11.00
N PHE A 128 6.85 -17.70 -12.14
CA PHE A 128 8.26 -17.33 -12.22
C PHE A 128 8.53 -15.97 -11.54
N ASP A 129 7.77 -14.95 -11.88
CA ASP A 129 7.90 -13.60 -11.29
C ASP A 129 7.68 -13.62 -9.77
N THR A 130 6.72 -14.43 -9.29
CA THR A 130 6.44 -14.55 -7.86
C THR A 130 7.56 -15.28 -7.12
N ILE A 131 8.18 -16.29 -7.72
CA ILE A 131 9.37 -16.96 -7.16
C ILE A 131 10.51 -15.94 -7.03
N ALA A 132 10.80 -15.17 -8.08
CA ALA A 132 11.84 -14.15 -8.03
C ALA A 132 11.58 -13.12 -6.92
N LEU A 133 10.34 -12.65 -6.77
CA LEU A 133 9.96 -11.72 -5.70
C LEU A 133 10.12 -12.34 -4.31
N THR A 134 9.79 -13.63 -4.16
CA THR A 134 9.95 -14.34 -2.88
C THR A 134 11.43 -14.48 -2.50
N VAL A 135 12.31 -14.70 -3.47
CA VAL A 135 13.76 -14.72 -3.25
C VAL A 135 14.27 -13.36 -2.80
N VAL A 136 13.83 -12.27 -3.44
CA VAL A 136 14.17 -10.90 -3.01
C VAL A 136 13.67 -10.63 -1.59
N GLN A 137 12.46 -11.07 -1.26
CA GLN A 137 11.92 -10.95 0.10
C GLN A 137 12.78 -11.72 1.12
N ALA A 138 13.17 -12.96 0.81
CA ALA A 138 14.03 -13.77 1.69
C ALA A 138 15.37 -13.08 1.94
N GLN A 139 16.02 -12.58 0.89
CA GLN A 139 17.28 -11.84 1.01
C GLN A 139 17.13 -10.55 1.85
N ALA A 140 16.04 -9.83 1.70
CA ALA A 140 15.78 -8.62 2.48
C ALA A 140 15.49 -8.94 3.97
N LEU A 141 14.83 -10.07 4.26
CA LEU A 141 14.65 -10.56 5.63
C LEU A 141 15.99 -10.95 6.28
N GLU A 142 16.85 -11.68 5.57
CA GLU A 142 18.19 -12.06 6.05
C GLU A 142 19.08 -10.85 6.35
N LYS A 143 18.96 -9.79 5.58
CA LYS A 143 19.70 -8.53 5.80
C LYS A 143 19.08 -7.64 6.89
N GLY A 144 17.87 -7.94 7.35
CA GLY A 144 17.13 -7.11 8.28
C GLY A 144 16.53 -5.83 7.67
N ASP A 145 16.45 -5.75 6.34
CA ASP A 145 15.90 -4.60 5.62
C ASP A 145 14.36 -4.55 5.70
N ILE A 146 13.72 -5.70 5.90
CA ILE A 146 12.27 -5.85 6.10
C ILE A 146 11.99 -6.78 7.29
N ASN A 147 10.85 -6.57 7.96
CA ASN A 147 10.35 -7.39 9.07
C ASN A 147 8.94 -7.89 8.75
#